data_0462a97ee55d25c7e7b973d671950ff5
#
_entry.id   0462a97ee55d25c7e7b973d671950ff5
#
_cell.length_a   1.000
_cell.length_b   1.000
_cell.length_c   1.000
_cell.angle_alpha   90.00
_cell.angle_beta   90.00
_cell.angle_gamma   90.00
#
_symmetry.space_group_name_H-M   'P 1'
#
loop_
_entity.id
_entity.type
_entity.pdbx_description
1 polymer ?
#
loop_
_entity_poly.entity_id
_entity_poly.type
_entity_poly.pdbx_seq_one_letter_code
_entity_poly.pdbx_strand_id
1 'polypeptide(L)'
;YQAHLAQNQMTLHQLTQKLQNVLLLRQDEDGAAARSGRLRPELTWRAAALDDEQVFLRRQPDQPDELSVDILLDASASQNLQQEKLATQAYLIAESLTRCHIPVRVSFFCSVSGCTVLRILRDFGHPEENDACFDYTAAGWNRDGLALRAMGWLMRRSTVENRLLLLLSDASPNDDQRIPMGALPLGGYSYSGKR
;
A
#
# COMPACT_ATOMS: atom_id res chain seq x y z
N TYR A 1 7.80 -15.69 8.74
CA TYR A 1 7.12 -16.07 7.48
C TYR A 1 7.21 -17.57 7.21
N GLN A 2 8.43 -18.13 7.19
CA GLN A 2 8.63 -19.56 6.88
C GLN A 2 7.94 -20.51 7.85
N ALA A 3 7.88 -20.17 9.15
CA ALA A 3 7.21 -21.00 10.17
C ALA A 3 5.69 -21.18 9.93
N HIS A 4 5.07 -20.26 9.19
CA HIS A 4 3.63 -20.28 8.88
C HIS A 4 3.38 -20.23 7.36
N LEU A 5 4.24 -20.86 6.57
CA LEU A 5 4.24 -20.75 5.12
C LEU A 5 2.87 -21.09 4.50
N ALA A 6 2.27 -22.22 4.88
CA ALA A 6 0.99 -22.65 4.32
C ALA A 6 -0.14 -21.66 4.61
N GLN A 7 -0.21 -21.14 5.85
CA GLN A 7 -1.20 -20.14 6.23
C GLN A 7 -0.98 -18.82 5.49
N ASN A 8 0.27 -18.40 5.35
CA ASN A 8 0.63 -17.18 4.65
C ASN A 8 0.30 -17.29 3.15
N GLN A 9 0.54 -18.45 2.52
CA GLN A 9 0.16 -18.70 1.12
C GLN A 9 -1.36 -18.67 0.92
N MET A 10 -2.12 -19.25 1.84
CA MET A 10 -3.59 -19.18 1.80
C MET A 10 -4.07 -17.74 1.91
N THR A 11 -3.54 -16.99 2.87
CA THR A 11 -3.87 -15.57 3.07
C THR A 11 -3.53 -14.74 1.82
N LEU A 12 -2.36 -14.97 1.25
CA LEU A 12 -1.91 -14.32 0.02
C LEU A 12 -2.87 -14.61 -1.14
N HIS A 13 -3.25 -15.88 -1.34
CA HIS A 13 -4.20 -16.25 -2.37
C HIS A 13 -5.56 -15.58 -2.20
N GLN A 14 -6.11 -15.61 -0.99
CA GLN A 14 -7.40 -14.96 -0.68
C GLN A 14 -7.35 -13.45 -0.88
N LEU A 15 -6.27 -12.79 -0.45
CA LEU A 15 -6.10 -11.35 -0.63
C LEU A 15 -5.99 -10.99 -2.11
N THR A 16 -5.18 -11.74 -2.87
CA THR A 16 -5.04 -11.54 -4.32
C THR A 16 -6.38 -11.70 -5.04
N GLN A 17 -7.16 -12.74 -4.73
CA GLN A 17 -8.48 -12.94 -5.33
C GLN A 17 -9.45 -11.80 -5.00
N LYS A 18 -9.47 -11.34 -3.74
CA LYS A 18 -10.33 -10.22 -3.35
C LYS A 18 -9.95 -8.94 -4.08
N LEU A 19 -8.65 -8.65 -4.20
CA LEU A 19 -8.16 -7.49 -4.94
C LEU A 19 -8.54 -7.58 -6.42
N GLN A 20 -8.34 -8.73 -7.06
CA GLN A 20 -8.73 -8.94 -8.45
C GLN A 20 -10.24 -8.73 -8.67
N ASN A 21 -11.07 -9.25 -7.77
CA ASN A 21 -12.52 -9.06 -7.86
C ASN A 21 -12.92 -7.58 -7.73
N VAL A 22 -12.31 -6.83 -6.80
CA VAL A 22 -12.56 -5.40 -6.63
C VAL A 22 -12.12 -4.61 -7.86
N LEU A 23 -10.96 -4.94 -8.44
CA LEU A 23 -10.45 -4.29 -9.64
C LEU A 23 -11.35 -4.57 -10.85
N LEU A 24 -11.84 -5.81 -10.99
CA LEU A 24 -12.79 -6.16 -12.05
C LEU A 24 -14.11 -5.41 -11.93
N LEU A 25 -14.67 -5.31 -10.72
CA LEU A 25 -15.90 -4.55 -10.46
C LEU A 25 -15.73 -3.08 -10.81
N ARG A 26 -14.60 -2.48 -10.43
CA ARG A 26 -14.29 -1.08 -10.75
C ARG A 26 -14.17 -0.83 -12.25
N GLN A 27 -13.54 -1.76 -12.98
CA GLN A 27 -13.46 -1.68 -14.44
C GLN A 27 -14.84 -1.74 -15.12
N ASP A 28 -15.83 -2.37 -14.48
CA ASP A 28 -17.19 -2.45 -14.98
C ASP A 28 -17.99 -1.15 -14.74
N GLU A 29 -17.63 -0.36 -13.71
CA GLU A 29 -18.31 0.89 -13.38
C GLU A 29 -17.82 2.09 -14.22
N ASP A 30 -16.58 2.08 -14.66
CA ASP A 30 -15.94 3.20 -15.35
C ASP A 30 -16.17 3.24 -16.89
N GLY A 31 -17.09 2.43 -17.40
CA GLY A 31 -17.46 2.43 -18.83
C GLY A 31 -18.46 3.52 -19.18
N ALA A 32 -18.20 4.27 -20.25
CA ALA A 32 -19.18 5.20 -20.83
C ALA A 32 -20.32 4.42 -21.52
N ALA A 33 -21.56 4.91 -21.37
CA ALA A 33 -22.70 4.38 -22.14
C ALA A 33 -22.42 4.50 -23.63
N ALA A 34 -22.57 3.41 -24.38
CA ALA A 34 -22.24 3.32 -25.79
C ALA A 34 -23.23 2.41 -26.55
N ARG A 35 -23.17 2.49 -27.88
CA ARG A 35 -23.95 1.63 -28.78
C ARG A 35 -23.29 0.28 -29.07
N SER A 36 -22.08 0.07 -28.59
CA SER A 36 -21.32 -1.18 -28.78
C SER A 36 -20.36 -1.39 -27.63
N GLY A 37 -20.10 -2.65 -27.26
CA GLY A 37 -19.24 -3.02 -26.14
C GLY A 37 -19.85 -4.13 -25.31
N ARG A 38 -19.64 -4.10 -23.99
CA ARG A 38 -20.25 -5.06 -23.06
C ARG A 38 -21.71 -4.66 -22.79
N LEU A 39 -22.64 -5.57 -23.05
CA LEU A 39 -24.07 -5.34 -22.79
C LEU A 39 -24.32 -5.16 -21.29
N ARG A 40 -25.12 -4.15 -20.93
CA ARG A 40 -25.68 -3.97 -19.58
C ARG A 40 -27.10 -4.55 -19.55
N PRO A 41 -27.29 -5.74 -18.95
CA PRO A 41 -28.63 -6.39 -18.96
C PRO A 41 -29.72 -5.53 -18.31
N GLU A 42 -29.34 -4.77 -17.26
CA GLU A 42 -30.23 -3.87 -16.52
C GLU A 42 -30.72 -2.67 -17.34
N LEU A 43 -30.06 -2.35 -18.44
CA LEU A 43 -30.46 -1.25 -19.35
C LEU A 43 -31.13 -1.70 -20.65
N THR A 44 -31.27 -3.02 -20.91
CA THR A 44 -31.83 -3.54 -22.15
C THR A 44 -33.29 -3.12 -22.37
N TRP A 45 -34.03 -2.90 -21.28
CA TRP A 45 -35.39 -2.34 -21.35
C TRP A 45 -35.45 -0.96 -22.01
N ARG A 46 -34.38 -0.16 -21.91
CA ARG A 46 -34.32 1.17 -22.53
C ARG A 46 -34.26 1.08 -24.04
N ALA A 47 -33.57 0.09 -24.59
CA ALA A 47 -33.54 -0.15 -26.02
C ALA A 47 -34.93 -0.52 -26.53
N ALA A 48 -35.68 -1.35 -25.77
CA ALA A 48 -37.02 -1.81 -26.19
C ALA A 48 -38.14 -0.76 -25.99
N ALA A 49 -38.04 0.05 -24.91
CA ALA A 49 -39.10 0.96 -24.51
C ALA A 49 -38.87 2.42 -24.93
N LEU A 50 -37.60 2.85 -25.06
CA LEU A 50 -37.22 4.24 -25.31
C LEU A 50 -36.44 4.42 -26.61
N ASP A 51 -36.23 3.36 -27.40
CA ASP A 51 -35.36 3.37 -28.60
C ASP A 51 -33.96 3.89 -28.34
N ASP A 52 -33.47 3.67 -27.10
CA ASP A 52 -32.15 4.11 -26.65
C ASP A 52 -31.11 2.97 -26.82
N GLU A 53 -30.32 3.06 -27.87
CA GLU A 53 -29.30 2.05 -28.20
C GLU A 53 -28.06 2.11 -27.28
N GLN A 54 -27.97 3.06 -26.33
CA GLN A 54 -26.83 3.21 -25.41
C GLN A 54 -26.95 2.24 -24.23
N VAL A 55 -27.12 0.98 -24.51
CA VAL A 55 -27.25 -0.10 -23.51
C VAL A 55 -25.98 -0.91 -23.32
N PHE A 56 -24.90 -0.49 -23.96
CA PHE A 56 -23.59 -1.10 -23.82
C PHE A 56 -22.66 -0.19 -23.02
N LEU A 57 -21.72 -0.81 -22.31
CA LEU A 57 -20.58 -0.14 -21.73
C LEU A 57 -19.39 -0.25 -22.70
N ARG A 58 -18.82 0.89 -23.07
CA ARG A 58 -17.58 0.94 -23.80
C ARG A 58 -16.50 1.49 -22.90
N ARG A 59 -15.46 0.69 -22.67
CA ARG A 59 -14.24 1.15 -22.00
C ARG A 59 -13.58 2.20 -22.89
N GLN A 60 -13.28 3.37 -22.34
CA GLN A 60 -12.40 4.31 -23.01
C GLN A 60 -10.97 3.75 -22.92
N PRO A 61 -10.32 3.44 -24.06
CA PRO A 61 -9.00 2.85 -24.05
C PRO A 61 -7.88 3.81 -23.56
N ASP A 62 -8.21 5.09 -23.36
CA ASP A 62 -7.23 6.15 -23.17
C ASP A 62 -6.97 6.53 -21.69
N GLN A 63 -7.58 5.86 -20.74
CA GLN A 63 -7.23 6.00 -19.33
C GLN A 63 -6.96 4.64 -18.73
N PRO A 64 -5.69 4.19 -18.68
CA PRO A 64 -5.34 3.17 -17.71
C PRO A 64 -5.63 3.81 -16.34
N ASP A 65 -6.52 3.21 -15.56
CA ASP A 65 -6.62 3.48 -14.12
C ASP A 65 -5.32 3.06 -13.46
N GLU A 66 -4.27 3.84 -13.70
CA GLU A 66 -2.98 3.61 -13.10
C GLU A 66 -3.10 3.93 -11.63
N LEU A 67 -3.30 2.88 -10.84
CA LEU A 67 -3.22 2.94 -9.39
C LEU A 67 -1.80 2.60 -8.97
N SER A 68 -1.18 3.44 -8.14
CA SER A 68 0.04 3.09 -7.40
C SER A 68 -0.24 3.05 -5.91
N VAL A 69 0.44 2.15 -5.21
CA VAL A 69 0.26 1.96 -3.77
C VAL A 69 1.60 2.18 -3.06
N ASP A 70 1.57 3.09 -2.09
CA ASP A 70 2.66 3.30 -1.14
C ASP A 70 2.31 2.64 0.19
N ILE A 71 3.14 1.73 0.68
CA ILE A 71 3.01 1.11 2.00
C ILE A 71 4.03 1.76 2.91
N LEU A 72 3.57 2.38 3.99
CA LEU A 72 4.41 3.04 4.98
C LEU A 72 4.28 2.30 6.32
N LEU A 73 5.40 1.81 6.83
CA LEU A 73 5.49 1.08 8.08
C LEU A 73 6.02 1.98 9.18
N ASP A 74 5.36 1.98 10.31
CA ASP A 74 5.88 2.57 11.53
C ASP A 74 6.97 1.67 12.11
N ALA A 75 8.19 2.17 12.19
CA ALA A 75 9.34 1.47 12.76
C ALA A 75 9.75 2.04 14.12
N SER A 76 8.79 2.53 14.90
CA SER A 76 9.03 2.94 16.28
C SER A 76 9.33 1.76 17.21
N ALA A 77 9.91 2.03 18.36
CA ALA A 77 10.29 1.00 19.33
C ALA A 77 9.12 0.19 19.88
N SER A 78 7.89 0.75 19.87
CA SER A 78 6.67 0.03 20.24
C SER A 78 6.41 -1.19 19.36
N GLN A 79 6.84 -1.14 18.09
CA GLN A 79 6.67 -2.22 17.12
C GLN A 79 7.70 -3.36 17.26
N ASN A 80 8.68 -3.24 18.16
CA ASN A 80 9.79 -4.20 18.24
C ASN A 80 9.35 -5.65 18.49
N LEU A 81 8.35 -5.85 19.35
CA LEU A 81 7.82 -7.18 19.64
C LEU A 81 6.95 -7.76 18.48
N GLN A 82 6.52 -6.91 17.56
CA GLN A 82 5.65 -7.29 16.45
C GLN A 82 6.32 -7.12 15.07
N GLN A 83 7.62 -6.83 15.04
CA GLN A 83 8.33 -6.49 13.79
C GLN A 83 8.22 -7.59 12.73
N GLU A 84 8.34 -8.86 13.11
CA GLU A 84 8.21 -9.99 12.17
C GLU A 84 6.79 -10.08 11.59
N LYS A 85 5.79 -9.84 12.41
CA LYS A 85 4.39 -9.85 11.99
C LYS A 85 4.12 -8.69 11.03
N LEU A 86 4.63 -7.51 11.33
CA LEU A 86 4.44 -6.33 10.51
C LEU A 86 5.16 -6.47 9.16
N ALA A 87 6.41 -6.97 9.17
CA ALA A 87 7.14 -7.29 7.95
C ALA A 87 6.41 -8.33 7.08
N THR A 88 5.88 -9.38 7.72
CA THR A 88 5.08 -10.41 7.01
C THR A 88 3.81 -9.81 6.41
N GLN A 89 3.09 -8.96 7.12
CA GLN A 89 1.90 -8.27 6.61
C GLN A 89 2.25 -7.38 5.41
N ALA A 90 3.30 -6.57 5.53
CA ALA A 90 3.78 -5.72 4.44
C ALA A 90 4.12 -6.55 3.19
N TYR A 91 4.86 -7.66 3.39
CA TYR A 91 5.18 -8.60 2.31
C TYR A 91 3.93 -9.16 1.63
N LEU A 92 2.97 -9.67 2.42
CA LEU A 92 1.74 -10.26 1.86
C LEU A 92 0.92 -9.24 1.06
N ILE A 93 0.84 -8.01 1.54
CA ILE A 93 0.14 -6.94 0.83
C ILE A 93 0.89 -6.57 -0.45
N ALA A 94 2.21 -6.34 -0.36
CA ALA A 94 3.04 -5.98 -1.51
C ALA A 94 3.01 -7.07 -2.60
N GLU A 95 3.15 -8.33 -2.20
CA GLU A 95 3.11 -9.48 -3.10
C GLU A 95 1.74 -9.64 -3.77
N SER A 96 0.65 -9.45 -3.01
CA SER A 96 -0.71 -9.51 -3.56
C SER A 96 -0.96 -8.43 -4.61
N LEU A 97 -0.52 -7.20 -4.34
CA LEU A 97 -0.64 -6.07 -5.26
C LEU A 97 0.24 -6.27 -6.50
N THR A 98 1.47 -6.78 -6.32
CA THR A 98 2.38 -7.12 -7.42
C THR A 98 1.76 -8.17 -8.34
N ARG A 99 1.10 -9.20 -7.81
CA ARG A 99 0.36 -10.21 -8.60
C ARG A 99 -0.84 -9.64 -9.36
N CYS A 100 -1.38 -8.53 -8.87
CA CYS A 100 -2.44 -7.77 -9.57
C CYS A 100 -1.86 -6.73 -10.55
N HIS A 101 -0.55 -6.71 -10.80
CA HIS A 101 0.16 -5.74 -11.64
C HIS A 101 -0.01 -4.28 -11.16
N ILE A 102 -0.23 -4.07 -9.86
CA ILE A 102 -0.31 -2.74 -9.25
C ILE A 102 1.09 -2.35 -8.79
N PRO A 103 1.65 -1.21 -9.25
CA PRO A 103 2.92 -0.70 -8.75
C PRO A 103 2.87 -0.44 -7.25
N VAL A 104 3.84 -0.97 -6.51
CA VAL A 104 3.93 -0.83 -5.05
C VAL A 104 5.28 -0.27 -4.66
N ARG A 105 5.32 0.60 -3.67
CA ARG A 105 6.53 0.99 -2.95
C ARG A 105 6.33 0.70 -1.47
N VAL A 106 7.34 0.13 -0.83
CA VAL A 106 7.33 -0.17 0.60
C VAL A 106 8.42 0.64 1.27
N SER A 107 8.04 1.37 2.30
CA SER A 107 8.94 2.22 3.08
C SER A 107 8.65 2.06 4.57
N PHE A 108 9.64 2.39 5.41
CA PHE A 108 9.39 2.54 6.83
C PHE A 108 9.96 3.86 7.35
N PHE A 109 9.44 4.31 8.47
CA PHE A 109 9.96 5.51 9.13
C PHE A 109 10.24 5.27 10.61
N CYS A 110 11.25 5.93 11.10
CA CYS A 110 11.55 6.06 12.53
C CYS A 110 12.26 7.40 12.80
N SER A 111 12.28 7.81 14.05
CA SER A 111 13.00 9.02 14.46
C SER A 111 14.08 8.65 15.47
N VAL A 112 15.33 8.94 15.13
CA VAL A 112 16.53 8.63 15.94
C VAL A 112 17.42 9.85 15.97
N SER A 113 17.99 10.15 17.13
CA SER A 113 18.92 11.27 17.34
C SER A 113 18.42 12.62 16.81
N GLY A 114 17.12 12.90 17.00
CA GLY A 114 16.50 14.16 16.58
C GLY A 114 16.12 14.23 15.10
N CYS A 115 16.47 13.22 14.29
CA CYS A 115 16.15 13.14 12.87
C CYS A 115 15.06 12.08 12.60
N THR A 116 14.15 12.40 11.71
CA THR A 116 13.21 11.39 11.17
C THR A 116 13.78 10.84 9.88
N VAL A 117 13.95 9.53 9.85
CA VAL A 117 14.45 8.76 8.71
C VAL A 117 13.28 8.10 8.04
N LEU A 118 13.18 8.27 6.72
CA LEU A 118 12.30 7.50 5.85
C LEU A 118 13.20 6.63 4.97
N ARG A 119 13.06 5.31 5.09
CA ARG A 119 13.83 4.36 4.28
C ARG A 119 12.90 3.62 3.34
N ILE A 120 13.24 3.62 2.07
CA ILE A 120 12.56 2.81 1.05
C ILE A 120 13.20 1.42 1.10
N LEU A 121 12.37 0.40 1.31
CA LEU A 121 12.74 -1.02 1.27
C LEU A 121 12.65 -1.56 -0.15
N ARG A 122 11.55 -1.22 -0.85
CA ARG A 122 11.28 -1.63 -2.21
C ARG A 122 10.64 -0.47 -2.96
N ASP A 123 11.13 -0.16 -4.16
CA ASP A 123 10.56 0.88 -5.02
C ASP A 123 9.69 0.29 -6.14
N PHE A 124 8.91 1.13 -6.82
CA PHE A 124 7.96 0.73 -7.88
C PHE A 124 8.60 -0.07 -9.02
N GLY A 125 9.84 0.24 -9.38
CA GLY A 125 10.56 -0.40 -10.50
C GLY A 125 11.07 -1.81 -10.22
N HIS A 126 10.96 -2.31 -8.98
CA HIS A 126 11.59 -3.55 -8.53
C HIS A 126 10.59 -4.55 -7.94
N PRO A 127 9.65 -5.09 -8.74
CA PRO A 127 8.63 -6.03 -8.25
C PRO A 127 9.21 -7.33 -7.69
N GLU A 128 10.42 -7.70 -8.08
CA GLU A 128 11.14 -8.88 -7.60
C GLU A 128 11.71 -8.73 -6.18
N GLU A 129 11.82 -7.51 -5.67
CA GLU A 129 12.43 -7.20 -4.37
C GLU A 129 11.43 -7.17 -3.21
N ASN A 130 10.30 -7.88 -3.30
CA ASN A 130 9.33 -7.91 -2.20
C ASN A 130 9.92 -8.48 -0.91
N ASP A 131 10.92 -9.35 -1.00
CA ASP A 131 11.62 -9.92 0.17
C ASP A 131 12.35 -8.85 1.00
N ALA A 132 12.65 -7.67 0.44
CA ALA A 132 13.22 -6.54 1.17
C ALA A 132 12.30 -6.04 2.31
N CYS A 133 11.01 -6.40 2.31
CA CYS A 133 10.13 -6.15 3.44
C CYS A 133 10.64 -6.79 4.75
N PHE A 134 11.42 -7.87 4.68
CA PHE A 134 12.01 -8.53 5.85
C PHE A 134 13.25 -7.83 6.39
N ASP A 135 13.80 -6.83 5.68
CA ASP A 135 14.83 -5.93 6.19
C ASP A 135 14.27 -4.84 7.13
N TYR A 136 12.94 -4.85 7.34
CA TYR A 136 12.29 -3.98 8.31
C TYR A 136 12.85 -4.20 9.71
N THR A 137 13.16 -3.10 10.39
CA THR A 137 13.69 -3.14 11.77
C THR A 137 13.06 -1.99 12.55
N ALA A 138 12.37 -2.33 13.64
CA ALA A 138 11.77 -1.37 14.54
C ALA A 138 12.84 -0.78 15.47
N ALA A 139 12.91 0.55 15.54
CA ALA A 139 13.79 1.30 16.43
C ALA A 139 13.38 2.77 16.49
N GLY A 140 13.77 3.48 17.55
CA GLY A 140 13.55 4.91 17.63
C GLY A 140 12.13 5.31 18.05
N TRP A 141 11.78 6.54 17.73
CA TRP A 141 10.52 7.19 18.06
C TRP A 141 9.65 7.29 16.80
N ASN A 142 8.35 7.50 16.97
CA ASN A 142 7.44 7.80 15.87
C ASN A 142 7.15 9.31 15.79
N ARG A 143 7.25 9.85 14.58
CA ARG A 143 6.76 11.17 14.18
C ARG A 143 5.93 11.00 12.93
N ASP A 144 4.71 10.55 13.13
CA ASP A 144 3.81 10.14 12.05
C ASP A 144 3.49 11.32 11.13
N GLY A 145 3.24 12.51 11.69
CA GLY A 145 2.94 13.71 10.90
C GLY A 145 4.08 14.12 9.98
N LEU A 146 5.33 14.00 10.44
CA LEU A 146 6.50 14.31 9.61
C LEU A 146 6.71 13.25 8.53
N ALA A 147 6.55 11.97 8.88
CA ALA A 147 6.64 10.86 7.94
C ALA A 147 5.57 10.95 6.85
N LEU A 148 4.31 11.24 7.22
CA LEU A 148 3.21 11.43 6.26
C LEU A 148 3.45 12.62 5.33
N ARG A 149 4.02 13.73 5.83
CA ARG A 149 4.41 14.87 4.98
C ARG A 149 5.48 14.49 3.98
N ALA A 150 6.50 13.72 4.41
CA ALA A 150 7.56 13.24 3.53
C ALA A 150 7.01 12.28 2.46
N MET A 151 6.15 11.33 2.85
CA MET A 151 5.48 10.45 1.88
C MET A 151 4.60 11.22 0.92
N GLY A 152 3.79 12.17 1.38
CA GLY A 152 2.97 13.01 0.52
C GLY A 152 3.80 13.83 -0.48
N TRP A 153 5.03 14.22 -0.12
CA TRP A 153 5.96 14.86 -1.05
C TRP A 153 6.47 13.87 -2.09
N LEU A 154 6.84 12.65 -1.69
CA LEU A 154 7.28 11.60 -2.62
C LEU A 154 6.15 11.19 -3.58
N MET A 155 4.94 11.00 -3.07
CA MET A 155 3.77 10.62 -3.88
C MET A 155 3.42 11.68 -4.93
N ARG A 156 3.57 12.96 -4.61
CA ARG A 156 3.33 14.05 -5.60
C ARG A 156 4.30 14.04 -6.78
N ARG A 157 5.43 13.38 -6.67
CA ARG A 157 6.41 13.24 -7.76
C ARG A 157 6.09 12.07 -8.69
N SER A 158 5.17 11.20 -8.32
CA SER A 158 4.69 10.14 -9.20
C SER A 158 3.85 10.74 -10.33
N THR A 159 3.97 10.19 -11.51
CA THR A 159 3.16 10.54 -12.69
C THR A 159 1.80 9.87 -12.69
N VAL A 160 1.61 8.86 -11.84
CA VAL A 160 0.37 8.08 -11.73
C VAL A 160 -0.74 8.93 -11.10
N GLU A 161 -1.93 8.90 -11.68
CA GLU A 161 -3.05 9.74 -11.26
C GLU A 161 -3.63 9.27 -9.93
N ASN A 162 -3.95 7.98 -9.80
CA ASN A 162 -4.52 7.39 -8.60
C ASN A 162 -3.41 6.85 -7.68
N ARG A 163 -3.29 7.42 -6.50
CA ARG A 163 -2.26 7.10 -5.50
C ARG A 163 -2.90 6.75 -4.18
N LEU A 164 -2.58 5.59 -3.64
CA LEU A 164 -3.05 5.12 -2.35
C LEU A 164 -1.87 5.01 -1.37
N LEU A 165 -2.03 5.56 -0.18
CA LEU A 165 -1.11 5.35 0.94
C LEU A 165 -1.75 4.41 1.96
N LEU A 166 -1.06 3.30 2.24
CA LEU A 166 -1.39 2.37 3.32
C LEU A 166 -0.39 2.58 4.47
N LEU A 167 -0.89 3.09 5.59
CA LEU A 167 -0.10 3.23 6.81
C LEU A 167 -0.34 2.02 7.72
N LEU A 168 0.72 1.33 8.10
CA LEU A 168 0.72 0.26 9.10
C LEU A 168 1.41 0.78 10.37
N SER A 169 0.62 1.13 11.37
CA SER A 169 1.04 1.74 12.63
C SER A 169 0.13 1.27 13.77
N ASP A 170 0.57 1.42 15.01
CA ASP A 170 -0.25 1.24 16.22
C ASP A 170 -1.15 2.45 16.53
N ALA A 171 -1.12 3.46 15.65
CA ALA A 171 -1.89 4.70 15.77
C ALA A 171 -1.63 5.48 17.08
N SER A 172 -0.39 5.44 17.57
CA SER A 172 0.06 6.15 18.78
C SER A 172 1.13 7.20 18.43
N PRO A 173 0.78 8.31 17.73
CA PRO A 173 1.74 9.31 17.27
C PRO A 173 2.37 10.10 18.43
N ASN A 174 3.66 10.43 18.30
CA ASN A 174 4.43 11.23 19.26
C ASN A 174 5.01 12.50 18.62
N ASP A 175 4.23 13.17 17.75
CA ASP A 175 4.69 14.36 17.02
C ASP A 175 5.00 15.56 17.92
N ASP A 176 4.30 15.69 19.07
CA ASP A 176 4.43 16.80 20.00
C ASP A 176 5.66 16.73 20.87
N GLN A 177 6.29 15.56 20.97
CA GLN A 177 7.47 15.37 21.82
C GLN A 177 8.76 15.75 21.07
N ARG A 178 9.58 16.60 21.71
CA ARG A 178 10.94 16.83 21.24
C ARG A 178 11.77 15.58 21.52
N ILE A 179 12.33 15.00 20.46
CA ILE A 179 13.26 13.87 20.59
C ILE A 179 14.65 14.46 20.85
N PRO A 180 15.24 14.29 22.06
CA PRO A 180 16.57 14.79 22.36
C PRO A 180 17.60 14.09 21.46
N MET A 181 18.63 14.83 21.07
CA MET A 181 19.79 14.23 20.41
C MET A 181 20.41 13.19 21.33
N GLY A 182 20.63 11.97 20.83
CA GLY A 182 21.20 10.87 21.59
C GLY A 182 20.25 10.16 22.55
N ALA A 183 18.98 10.57 22.65
CA ALA A 183 18.01 9.86 23.48
C ALA A 183 17.68 8.49 22.88
N LEU A 184 17.63 7.49 23.77
CA LEU A 184 17.11 6.17 23.44
C LEU A 184 15.57 6.19 23.54
N PRO A 185 14.86 5.43 22.69
CA PRO A 185 13.43 5.28 22.84
C PRO A 185 13.07 4.58 24.14
N LEU A 186 11.88 4.88 24.66
CA LEU A 186 11.33 4.17 25.80
C LEU A 186 11.25 2.67 25.48
N GLY A 187 11.95 1.85 26.24
CA GLY A 187 12.08 0.41 25.97
C GLY A 187 13.50 -0.10 25.77
N GLY A 188 14.50 0.79 25.83
CA GLY A 188 15.92 0.41 25.89
C GLY A 188 16.51 -0.10 24.57
N TYR A 189 15.82 0.07 23.45
CA TYR A 189 16.31 -0.36 22.15
C TYR A 189 17.12 0.75 21.49
N SER A 190 18.40 0.51 21.35
CA SER A 190 19.33 1.35 20.62
C SER A 190 19.51 0.81 19.20
N TYR A 191 19.53 1.70 18.24
CA TYR A 191 19.88 1.35 16.85
C TYR A 191 21.30 0.76 16.74
N SER A 192 22.16 1.10 17.69
CA SER A 192 23.55 0.60 17.79
C SER A 192 23.67 -0.77 18.44
N GLY A 193 22.61 -1.35 18.95
CA GLY A 193 22.62 -2.64 19.67
C GLY A 193 22.71 -3.88 18.79
N LYS A 194 22.72 -3.74 17.47
CA LYS A 194 23.01 -4.82 16.52
C LYS A 194 24.29 -4.47 15.77
N ARG A 195 25.43 -4.85 16.36
CA ARG A 195 26.68 -5.09 15.65
C ARG A 195 26.78 -6.57 15.37
#